data_22733d60afc007983c0e21726c11e568
#
_entry.id   22733d60afc007983c0e21726c11e568
#
_cell.length_a   1.000
_cell.length_b   1.000
_cell.length_c   1.000
_cell.angle_alpha   90.00
_cell.angle_beta   90.00
_cell.angle_gamma   90.00
#
_symmetry.space_group_name_H-M   'P 1'
#
loop_
_entity.id
_entity.type
_entity.pdbx_description
1 polymer ?
#
loop_
_entity_poly.entity_id
_entity_poly.type
_entity_poly.pdbx_seq_one_letter_code
_entity_poly.pdbx_strand_id
1 'polypeptide(L)'
;SVLSSVFSKESNDLRVFKDLCDQGNKPDGYETIVEKIKKIWHEVLPQRELLIEKFEAKAKYKEELYKAGSMSDGERVCLYLISQCLITPGNHIIVIDEPEIHLHTSIMKKLWDEIERYCPDKIFVYITHDLNFATSRKTATKIWVQSYDGHDNWKISQIEDNDDIPEALFLEVLGTRSPVLFVEGGKTSYDLPLYKEVFDNYLVIPCDNCQKVIELTKAFNNPKVKSLHTYDVMGLIDHDFLTEAEKESYLKQNIHTLNVSEVENLFLIEPLIKLAAK
;
A
#
# COMPACT_ATOMS: atom_id res chain seq x y z
N SER A 1 10.42 -9.91 -28.30
CA SER A 1 10.59 -10.32 -26.87
C SER A 1 11.33 -9.20 -26.12
N VAL A 2 11.02 -9.00 -24.83
CA VAL A 2 11.66 -7.95 -24.02
C VAL A 2 13.18 -8.05 -24.05
N LEU A 3 13.71 -9.25 -23.96
CA LEU A 3 15.16 -9.48 -24.03
C LEU A 3 15.74 -9.01 -25.36
N SER A 4 15.06 -9.19 -26.50
CA SER A 4 15.55 -8.67 -27.78
C SER A 4 15.69 -7.15 -27.77
N SER A 5 14.73 -6.44 -27.17
CA SER A 5 14.79 -4.98 -27.02
C SER A 5 15.90 -4.54 -26.05
N VAL A 6 16.12 -5.28 -24.95
CA VAL A 6 17.23 -5.05 -24.04
C VAL A 6 18.57 -5.16 -24.77
N PHE A 7 18.78 -6.22 -25.55
CA PHE A 7 20.03 -6.42 -26.30
C PHE A 7 20.24 -5.38 -27.42
N SER A 8 19.15 -4.96 -28.08
CA SER A 8 19.24 -3.88 -29.07
C SER A 8 19.69 -2.57 -28.41
N LYS A 9 19.13 -2.24 -27.27
CA LYS A 9 19.51 -1.06 -26.50
C LYS A 9 20.94 -1.18 -25.96
N GLU A 10 21.32 -2.33 -25.43
CA GLU A 10 22.68 -2.60 -24.94
C GLU A 10 23.72 -2.38 -26.05
N SER A 11 23.46 -2.92 -27.26
CA SER A 11 24.36 -2.72 -28.41
C SER A 11 24.51 -1.24 -28.77
N ASN A 12 23.42 -0.47 -28.66
CA ASN A 12 23.47 0.97 -28.88
C ASN A 12 24.24 1.70 -27.78
N ASP A 13 24.00 1.34 -26.51
CA ASP A 13 24.69 1.94 -25.35
C ASP A 13 26.21 1.70 -25.44
N LEU A 14 26.62 0.48 -25.79
CA LEU A 14 28.04 0.13 -25.99
C LEU A 14 28.67 0.90 -27.15
N ARG A 15 27.94 1.12 -28.24
CA ARG A 15 28.42 1.94 -29.38
C ARG A 15 28.62 3.38 -28.94
N VAL A 16 27.62 3.97 -28.27
CA VAL A 16 27.72 5.35 -27.75
C VAL A 16 28.90 5.49 -26.79
N PHE A 17 29.07 4.54 -25.88
CA PHE A 17 30.20 4.53 -24.96
C PHE A 17 31.55 4.51 -25.69
N LYS A 18 31.68 3.66 -26.72
CA LYS A 18 32.88 3.57 -27.54
C LYS A 18 33.17 4.91 -28.26
N ASP A 19 32.14 5.49 -28.90
CA ASP A 19 32.26 6.74 -29.62
C ASP A 19 32.75 7.89 -28.69
N LEU A 20 32.25 7.94 -27.46
CA LEU A 20 32.68 8.90 -26.43
C LEU A 20 34.14 8.68 -26.01
N CYS A 21 34.55 7.43 -25.81
CA CYS A 21 35.93 7.09 -25.49
C CYS A 21 36.88 7.46 -26.63
N ASP A 22 36.51 7.20 -27.88
CA ASP A 22 37.32 7.52 -29.09
C ASP A 22 37.49 9.05 -29.26
N GLN A 23 36.54 9.86 -28.77
CA GLN A 23 36.63 11.33 -28.72
C GLN A 23 37.40 11.85 -27.53
N GLY A 24 37.98 11.02 -26.68
CA GLY A 24 38.71 11.39 -25.47
C GLY A 24 37.82 11.78 -24.28
N ASN A 25 36.51 11.61 -24.39
CA ASN A 25 35.50 11.89 -23.37
C ASN A 25 35.03 10.63 -22.71
N LYS A 26 35.85 9.95 -21.92
CA LYS A 26 35.42 8.79 -21.16
C LYS A 26 34.50 9.25 -20.02
N PRO A 27 33.17 8.97 -20.06
CA PRO A 27 32.27 9.38 -19.00
C PRO A 27 32.47 8.51 -17.77
N ASP A 28 32.76 9.11 -16.62
CA ASP A 28 32.79 8.44 -15.35
C ASP A 28 31.33 8.02 -14.99
N GLY A 29 31.16 6.78 -14.57
CA GLY A 29 29.84 6.25 -14.15
C GLY A 29 28.85 5.96 -15.28
N TYR A 30 29.32 5.84 -16.54
CA TYR A 30 28.45 5.37 -17.62
C TYR A 30 28.01 3.93 -17.38
N GLU A 31 26.71 3.70 -17.42
CA GLU A 31 26.10 2.39 -17.21
C GLU A 31 25.23 2.00 -18.39
N THR A 32 25.47 0.80 -18.93
CA THR A 32 24.63 0.22 -19.96
C THR A 32 23.29 -0.24 -19.38
N ILE A 33 22.31 -0.51 -20.25
CA ILE A 33 21.01 -1.01 -19.78
C ILE A 33 21.14 -2.35 -19.04
N VAL A 34 22.03 -3.25 -19.48
CA VAL A 34 22.25 -4.53 -18.81
C VAL A 34 22.84 -4.35 -17.42
N GLU A 35 23.78 -3.42 -17.26
CA GLU A 35 24.34 -3.09 -15.94
C GLU A 35 23.29 -2.51 -15.01
N LYS A 36 22.43 -1.62 -15.48
CA LYS A 36 21.29 -1.08 -14.71
C LYS A 36 20.33 -2.17 -14.27
N ILE A 37 19.96 -3.08 -15.19
CA ILE A 37 19.09 -4.21 -14.87
C ILE A 37 19.71 -5.09 -13.78
N LYS A 38 21.00 -5.43 -13.89
CA LYS A 38 21.72 -6.23 -12.89
C LYS A 38 21.80 -5.54 -11.54
N LYS A 39 22.01 -4.23 -11.49
CA LYS A 39 22.06 -3.45 -10.24
C LYS A 39 20.71 -3.43 -9.55
N ILE A 40 19.64 -3.08 -10.26
CA ILE A 40 18.28 -3.10 -9.69
C ILE A 40 17.93 -4.51 -9.21
N TRP A 41 18.21 -5.53 -10.01
CA TRP A 41 17.99 -6.92 -9.63
C TRP A 41 18.71 -7.30 -8.35
N HIS A 42 19.98 -6.94 -8.23
CA HIS A 42 20.78 -7.24 -7.04
C HIS A 42 20.22 -6.55 -5.78
N GLU A 43 19.76 -5.31 -5.91
CA GLU A 43 19.13 -4.61 -4.80
C GLU A 43 17.83 -5.29 -4.35
N VAL A 44 17.01 -5.73 -5.31
CA VAL A 44 15.69 -6.32 -5.03
C VAL A 44 15.80 -7.79 -4.59
N LEU A 45 16.68 -8.55 -5.21
CA LEU A 45 16.90 -9.99 -5.01
C LEU A 45 18.38 -10.32 -4.72
N PRO A 46 18.96 -9.85 -3.61
CA PRO A 46 20.40 -9.94 -3.34
C PRO A 46 20.91 -11.38 -3.26
N GLN A 47 20.04 -12.35 -3.03
CA GLN A 47 20.42 -13.77 -2.97
C GLN A 47 20.45 -14.44 -4.36
N ARG A 48 20.12 -13.70 -5.40
CA ARG A 48 20.02 -14.19 -6.79
C ARG A 48 20.93 -13.37 -7.68
N GLU A 49 21.95 -13.99 -8.25
CA GLU A 49 22.79 -13.36 -9.26
C GLU A 49 22.12 -13.43 -10.61
N LEU A 50 21.99 -12.32 -11.32
CA LEU A 50 21.41 -12.26 -12.68
C LEU A 50 22.52 -12.23 -13.72
N LEU A 51 22.48 -13.17 -14.63
CA LEU A 51 23.38 -13.27 -15.78
C LEU A 51 22.57 -13.02 -17.07
N ILE A 52 22.96 -12.00 -17.82
CA ILE A 52 22.35 -11.67 -19.12
C ILE A 52 23.44 -11.73 -20.16
N GLU A 53 23.42 -12.74 -21.02
CA GLU A 53 24.40 -12.99 -22.06
C GLU A 53 23.76 -13.70 -23.26
N LYS A 54 24.28 -13.43 -24.48
CA LYS A 54 23.90 -14.16 -25.71
C LYS A 54 22.39 -14.31 -25.89
N PHE A 55 21.63 -13.24 -25.67
CA PHE A 55 20.16 -13.21 -25.77
C PHE A 55 19.43 -14.12 -24.78
N GLU A 56 20.10 -14.60 -23.74
CA GLU A 56 19.50 -15.36 -22.64
C GLU A 56 19.67 -14.64 -21.31
N ALA A 57 18.65 -14.79 -20.45
CA ALA A 57 18.74 -14.41 -19.05
C ALA A 57 18.74 -15.68 -18.19
N LYS A 58 19.65 -15.74 -17.23
CA LYS A 58 19.78 -16.82 -16.26
C LYS A 58 19.88 -16.22 -14.85
N ALA A 59 19.42 -16.93 -13.86
CA ALA A 59 19.67 -16.60 -12.47
C ALA A 59 20.47 -17.70 -11.80
N LYS A 60 21.33 -17.31 -10.86
CA LYS A 60 22.10 -18.23 -10.05
C LYS A 60 21.67 -18.07 -8.58
N TYR A 61 21.38 -19.18 -7.93
CA TYR A 61 21.15 -19.29 -6.51
C TYR A 61 22.06 -20.32 -5.89
N LYS A 62 22.95 -19.90 -5.00
CA LYS A 62 24.04 -20.75 -4.51
C LYS A 62 24.86 -21.30 -5.70
N GLU A 63 24.90 -22.62 -5.88
CA GLU A 63 25.63 -23.27 -7.00
C GLU A 63 24.71 -23.60 -8.19
N GLU A 64 23.40 -23.38 -8.09
CA GLU A 64 22.46 -23.73 -9.14
C GLU A 64 22.25 -22.57 -10.11
N LEU A 65 22.51 -22.82 -11.38
CA LEU A 65 22.24 -21.90 -12.49
C LEU A 65 21.01 -22.37 -13.27
N TYR A 66 20.02 -21.49 -13.43
CA TYR A 66 18.79 -21.81 -14.14
C TYR A 66 18.38 -20.69 -15.10
N LYS A 67 17.68 -21.09 -16.18
CA LYS A 67 17.21 -20.17 -17.22
C LYS A 67 15.96 -19.41 -16.79
N ALA A 68 15.65 -18.32 -17.50
CA ALA A 68 14.46 -17.49 -17.25
C ALA A 68 13.15 -18.29 -17.20
N GLY A 69 13.02 -19.35 -18.00
CA GLY A 69 11.85 -20.23 -17.96
C GLY A 69 11.68 -21.04 -16.67
N SER A 70 12.75 -21.23 -15.90
CA SER A 70 12.74 -21.92 -14.60
C SER A 70 12.75 -20.95 -13.40
N MET A 71 12.72 -19.64 -13.65
CA MET A 71 12.55 -18.63 -12.61
C MET A 71 11.16 -18.73 -11.99
N SER A 72 11.04 -18.38 -10.72
CA SER A 72 9.75 -18.19 -10.05
C SER A 72 8.96 -17.07 -10.72
N ASP A 73 7.64 -17.02 -10.47
CA ASP A 73 6.78 -15.97 -11.01
C ASP A 73 7.26 -14.58 -10.57
N GLY A 74 7.61 -14.40 -9.30
CA GLY A 74 8.16 -13.14 -8.80
C GLY A 74 9.47 -12.74 -9.48
N GLU A 75 10.41 -13.67 -9.66
CA GLU A 75 11.67 -13.39 -10.39
C GLU A 75 11.41 -12.97 -11.85
N ARG A 76 10.50 -13.66 -12.53
CA ARG A 76 10.13 -13.31 -13.91
C ARG A 76 9.49 -11.94 -14.01
N VAL A 77 8.58 -11.63 -13.07
CA VAL A 77 7.91 -10.31 -13.00
C VAL A 77 8.92 -9.20 -12.71
N CYS A 78 9.84 -9.39 -11.75
CA CYS A 78 10.91 -8.43 -11.48
C CYS A 78 11.75 -8.16 -12.74
N LEU A 79 12.25 -9.20 -13.42
CA LEU A 79 13.06 -9.05 -14.62
C LEU A 79 12.28 -8.34 -15.73
N TYR A 80 11.01 -8.69 -15.93
CA TYR A 80 10.14 -8.09 -16.91
C TYR A 80 9.92 -6.60 -16.65
N LEU A 81 9.50 -6.23 -15.43
CA LEU A 81 9.19 -4.85 -15.06
C LEU A 81 10.43 -3.94 -15.13
N ILE A 82 11.56 -4.40 -14.56
CA ILE A 82 12.83 -3.67 -14.65
C ILE A 82 13.20 -3.40 -16.10
N SER A 83 13.16 -4.45 -16.92
CA SER A 83 13.54 -4.35 -18.33
C SER A 83 12.61 -3.42 -19.10
N GLN A 84 11.29 -3.56 -18.94
CA GLN A 84 10.30 -2.72 -19.64
C GLN A 84 10.43 -1.25 -19.27
N CYS A 85 10.58 -0.94 -18.00
CA CYS A 85 10.71 0.45 -17.55
C CYS A 85 12.01 1.08 -18.08
N LEU A 86 13.11 0.34 -18.11
CA LEU A 86 14.40 0.85 -18.61
C LEU A 86 14.49 0.99 -20.13
N ILE A 87 13.83 0.10 -20.90
CA ILE A 87 13.80 0.23 -22.38
C ILE A 87 12.87 1.35 -22.86
N THR A 88 11.85 1.68 -22.10
CA THR A 88 10.95 2.79 -22.44
C THR A 88 11.76 4.07 -22.58
N PRO A 89 11.59 4.85 -23.67
CA PRO A 89 12.30 6.12 -23.82
C PRO A 89 11.99 7.10 -22.70
N GLY A 90 12.85 8.11 -22.50
CA GLY A 90 12.64 9.19 -21.55
C GLY A 90 11.42 10.05 -21.87
N ASN A 91 10.90 10.78 -20.89
CA ASN A 91 9.73 11.65 -21.00
C ASN A 91 8.44 10.92 -21.44
N HIS A 92 8.30 9.64 -21.09
CA HIS A 92 7.09 8.86 -21.33
C HIS A 92 6.32 8.63 -20.02
N ILE A 93 5.02 8.42 -20.17
CA ILE A 93 4.13 7.97 -19.09
C ILE A 93 4.11 6.44 -19.14
N ILE A 94 4.40 5.82 -18.01
CA ILE A 94 4.30 4.37 -17.81
C ILE A 94 3.09 4.12 -16.92
N VAL A 95 2.09 3.43 -17.48
CA VAL A 95 0.90 3.02 -16.72
C VAL A 95 1.05 1.57 -16.33
N ILE A 96 0.91 1.29 -15.05
CA ILE A 96 1.00 -0.05 -14.47
C ILE A 96 -0.31 -0.36 -13.77
N ASP A 97 -0.95 -1.43 -14.22
CA ASP A 97 -2.16 -1.99 -13.62
C ASP A 97 -1.75 -3.11 -12.67
N GLU A 98 -2.24 -3.06 -11.44
CA GLU A 98 -1.94 -4.02 -10.36
C GLU A 98 -0.42 -4.26 -10.15
N PRO A 99 0.35 -3.21 -9.78
CA PRO A 99 1.81 -3.29 -9.64
C PRO A 99 2.30 -4.28 -8.57
N GLU A 100 1.41 -4.75 -7.71
CA GLU A 100 1.63 -5.72 -6.64
C GLU A 100 1.50 -7.18 -7.08
N ILE A 101 0.86 -7.47 -8.21
CA ILE A 101 0.58 -8.84 -8.64
C ILE A 101 1.87 -9.67 -8.76
N HIS A 102 1.82 -10.87 -8.21
CA HIS A 102 2.93 -11.84 -8.17
C HIS A 102 4.18 -11.38 -7.40
N LEU A 103 4.11 -10.27 -6.67
CA LEU A 103 5.21 -9.75 -5.86
C LEU A 103 4.92 -9.95 -4.37
N HIS A 104 5.91 -10.47 -3.65
CA HIS A 104 5.83 -10.48 -2.19
C HIS A 104 5.99 -9.05 -1.66
N THR A 105 5.23 -8.69 -0.63
CA THR A 105 5.18 -7.32 -0.05
C THR A 105 6.58 -6.77 0.27
N SER A 106 7.51 -7.62 0.73
CA SER A 106 8.88 -7.23 1.06
C SER A 106 9.72 -6.82 -0.16
N ILE A 107 9.39 -7.32 -1.33
CA ILE A 107 10.10 -7.06 -2.59
C ILE A 107 9.45 -5.90 -3.34
N MET A 108 8.13 -5.84 -3.32
CA MET A 108 7.31 -4.91 -4.08
C MET A 108 7.75 -3.45 -3.90
N LYS A 109 7.83 -2.97 -2.65
CA LYS A 109 8.24 -1.61 -2.38
C LYS A 109 9.63 -1.32 -2.93
N LYS A 110 10.60 -2.19 -2.65
CA LYS A 110 11.99 -2.04 -3.06
C LYS A 110 12.15 -2.04 -4.58
N LEU A 111 11.41 -2.91 -5.28
CA LEU A 111 11.42 -2.97 -6.73
C LEU A 111 11.02 -1.64 -7.36
N TRP A 112 9.90 -1.07 -6.92
CA TRP A 112 9.40 0.18 -7.47
C TRP A 112 10.24 1.39 -7.06
N ASP A 113 10.78 1.42 -5.83
CA ASP A 113 11.73 2.45 -5.39
C ASP A 113 12.97 2.47 -6.29
N GLU A 114 13.51 1.29 -6.63
CA GLU A 114 14.67 1.19 -7.50
C GLU A 114 14.35 1.52 -8.97
N ILE A 115 13.22 1.05 -9.50
CA ILE A 115 12.81 1.38 -10.88
C ILE A 115 12.63 2.90 -11.03
N GLU A 116 11.91 3.55 -10.13
CA GLU A 116 11.68 4.99 -10.15
C GLU A 116 13.01 5.77 -10.04
N ARG A 117 13.92 5.31 -9.19
CA ARG A 117 15.26 5.91 -9.03
C ARG A 117 16.08 5.87 -10.32
N TYR A 118 15.98 4.78 -11.09
CA TYR A 118 16.69 4.64 -12.37
C TYR A 118 15.95 5.27 -13.57
N CYS A 119 14.73 5.72 -13.37
CA CYS A 119 13.86 6.30 -14.40
C CYS A 119 13.31 7.68 -13.99
N PRO A 120 14.15 8.64 -13.54
CA PRO A 120 13.68 9.94 -13.02
C PRO A 120 13.05 10.83 -14.10
N ASP A 121 13.26 10.51 -15.37
CA ASP A 121 12.73 11.19 -16.55
C ASP A 121 11.37 10.65 -17.01
N LYS A 122 10.74 9.76 -16.25
CA LYS A 122 9.47 9.14 -16.58
C LYS A 122 8.40 9.45 -15.56
N ILE A 123 7.15 9.46 -15.99
CA ILE A 123 5.99 9.59 -15.11
C ILE A 123 5.38 8.20 -14.93
N PHE A 124 5.24 7.78 -13.68
CA PHE A 124 4.59 6.52 -13.33
C PHE A 124 3.16 6.77 -12.90
N VAL A 125 2.21 6.01 -13.47
CA VAL A 125 0.80 5.97 -13.08
C VAL A 125 0.49 4.54 -12.66
N TYR A 126 0.15 4.37 -11.39
CA TYR A 126 -0.19 3.07 -10.83
C TYR A 126 -1.71 2.97 -10.64
N ILE A 127 -2.30 1.89 -11.11
CA ILE A 127 -3.70 1.54 -10.87
C ILE A 127 -3.66 0.35 -9.91
N THR A 128 -4.17 0.52 -8.71
CA THR A 128 -4.09 -0.51 -7.68
C THR A 128 -5.29 -0.48 -6.74
N HIS A 129 -5.61 -1.63 -6.19
CA HIS A 129 -6.54 -1.76 -5.07
C HIS A 129 -5.80 -2.18 -3.77
N ASP A 130 -4.49 -2.40 -3.81
CA ASP A 130 -3.68 -2.75 -2.65
C ASP A 130 -3.26 -1.50 -1.86
N LEU A 131 -3.77 -1.40 -0.63
CA LEU A 131 -3.49 -0.28 0.25
C LEU A 131 -2.02 -0.22 0.70
N ASN A 132 -1.36 -1.38 0.82
CA ASN A 132 0.06 -1.42 1.19
C ASN A 132 0.92 -0.84 0.07
N PHE A 133 0.56 -1.15 -1.18
CA PHE A 133 1.22 -0.53 -2.33
C PHE A 133 0.96 0.98 -2.34
N ALA A 134 -0.29 1.41 -2.27
CA ALA A 134 -0.66 2.82 -2.30
C ALA A 134 0.04 3.65 -1.21
N THR A 135 0.08 3.15 0.04
CA THR A 135 0.77 3.81 1.15
C THR A 135 2.29 3.80 1.03
N SER A 136 2.85 2.84 0.28
CA SER A 136 4.30 2.78 0.04
C SER A 136 4.80 3.91 -0.88
N ARG A 137 3.94 4.47 -1.73
CA ARG A 137 4.23 5.56 -2.69
C ARG A 137 3.98 6.92 -2.05
N LYS A 138 4.80 7.31 -1.07
CA LYS A 138 4.60 8.50 -0.24
C LYS A 138 4.55 9.81 -1.02
N THR A 139 5.32 9.94 -2.09
CA THR A 139 5.41 11.16 -2.91
C THR A 139 4.41 11.19 -4.06
N ALA A 140 3.66 10.12 -4.27
CA ALA A 140 2.68 10.04 -5.35
C ALA A 140 1.39 10.76 -4.98
N THR A 141 0.84 11.52 -5.91
CA THR A 141 -0.54 12.03 -5.80
C THR A 141 -1.51 10.85 -5.87
N LYS A 142 -2.38 10.73 -4.88
CA LYS A 142 -3.35 9.66 -4.79
C LYS A 142 -4.72 10.13 -5.26
N ILE A 143 -5.30 9.37 -6.18
CA ILE A 143 -6.61 9.64 -6.76
C ILE A 143 -7.54 8.49 -6.38
N TRP A 144 -8.60 8.81 -5.69
CA TRP A 144 -9.65 7.88 -5.31
C TRP A 144 -10.75 7.82 -6.36
N VAL A 145 -10.92 6.68 -7.01
CA VAL A 145 -12.04 6.42 -7.93
C VAL A 145 -13.16 5.77 -7.11
N GLN A 146 -14.17 6.56 -6.76
CA GLN A 146 -15.24 6.14 -5.87
C GLN A 146 -16.30 5.29 -6.55
N SER A 147 -16.75 5.72 -7.72
CA SER A 147 -17.80 5.03 -8.47
C SER A 147 -17.78 5.41 -9.95
N TYR A 148 -18.42 4.55 -10.74
CA TYR A 148 -18.72 4.74 -12.15
C TYR A 148 -20.18 4.33 -12.40
N ASP A 149 -20.95 5.16 -13.11
CA ASP A 149 -22.38 4.92 -13.32
C ASP A 149 -22.71 4.07 -14.57
N GLY A 150 -21.68 3.65 -15.30
CA GLY A 150 -21.84 2.90 -16.54
C GLY A 150 -22.07 3.78 -17.79
N HIS A 151 -22.13 5.13 -17.64
CA HIS A 151 -22.45 6.10 -18.69
C HIS A 151 -21.48 7.26 -18.76
N ASP A 152 -20.28 7.23 -18.55
CA ASP A 152 -19.28 8.31 -18.62
C ASP A 152 -19.16 9.20 -17.36
N ASN A 153 -19.96 8.96 -16.31
CA ASN A 153 -19.80 9.73 -15.07
C ASN A 153 -18.95 8.95 -14.06
N TRP A 154 -17.79 9.49 -13.79
CA TRP A 154 -16.87 9.02 -12.78
C TRP A 154 -16.88 9.94 -11.56
N LYS A 155 -17.08 9.38 -10.39
CA LYS A 155 -16.87 10.13 -9.15
C LYS A 155 -15.43 9.91 -8.70
N ILE A 156 -14.61 10.95 -8.87
CA ILE A 156 -13.18 10.92 -8.61
C ILE A 156 -12.84 12.02 -7.61
N SER A 157 -11.97 11.71 -6.65
CA SER A 157 -11.46 12.68 -5.68
C SER A 157 -9.96 12.51 -5.51
N GLN A 158 -9.24 13.61 -5.41
CA GLN A 158 -7.86 13.59 -4.95
C GLN A 158 -7.86 13.40 -3.42
N ILE A 159 -7.00 12.51 -2.94
CA ILE A 159 -6.76 12.34 -1.51
C ILE A 159 -5.70 13.36 -1.12
N GLU A 160 -6.09 14.32 -0.29
CA GLU A 160 -5.18 15.30 0.29
C GLU A 160 -4.61 14.75 1.61
N ASP A 161 -3.39 15.15 1.93
CA ASP A 161 -2.81 14.85 3.23
C ASP A 161 -3.67 15.50 4.33
N ASN A 162 -3.94 14.74 5.36
CA ASN A 162 -4.69 15.19 6.52
C ASN A 162 -3.86 14.95 7.77
N ASP A 163 -3.49 16.03 8.46
CA ASP A 163 -2.66 15.95 9.66
C ASP A 163 -3.34 15.19 10.81
N ASP A 164 -4.68 15.15 10.82
CA ASP A 164 -5.48 14.52 11.88
C ASP A 164 -5.68 13.01 11.65
N ILE A 165 -5.49 12.53 10.43
CA ILE A 165 -5.75 11.13 10.06
C ILE A 165 -4.51 10.53 9.38
N PRO A 166 -3.90 9.46 9.96
CA PRO A 166 -2.84 8.73 9.27
C PRO A 166 -3.30 8.22 7.90
N GLU A 167 -2.51 8.47 6.86
CA GLU A 167 -2.84 8.11 5.48
C GLU A 167 -3.25 6.63 5.33
N ALA A 168 -2.53 5.71 5.96
CA ALA A 168 -2.83 4.28 5.92
C ALA A 168 -4.24 3.98 6.45
N LEU A 169 -4.60 4.61 7.57
CA LEU A 169 -5.93 4.47 8.17
C LEU A 169 -7.01 5.08 7.27
N PHE A 170 -6.72 6.22 6.66
CA PHE A 170 -7.66 6.88 5.76
C PHE A 170 -7.97 6.00 4.54
N LEU A 171 -6.95 5.43 3.92
CA LEU A 171 -7.11 4.52 2.79
C LEU A 171 -7.83 3.22 3.19
N GLU A 172 -7.54 2.68 4.38
CA GLU A 172 -8.22 1.49 4.92
C GLU A 172 -9.73 1.74 5.05
N VAL A 173 -10.11 2.87 5.63
CA VAL A 173 -11.52 3.26 5.77
C VAL A 173 -12.18 3.47 4.41
N LEU A 174 -11.53 4.17 3.48
CA LEU A 174 -12.07 4.37 2.13
C LEU A 174 -12.26 3.06 1.37
N GLY A 175 -11.34 2.10 1.55
CA GLY A 175 -11.36 0.81 0.85
C GLY A 175 -12.40 -0.18 1.37
N THR A 176 -12.81 -0.06 2.64
CA THR A 176 -13.64 -1.09 3.28
C THR A 176 -15.08 -1.19 2.75
N ARG A 177 -15.67 -0.08 2.32
CA ARG A 177 -17.08 0.04 1.92
C ARG A 177 -18.07 -0.43 3.01
N SER A 178 -17.64 -0.52 4.25
CA SER A 178 -18.43 -0.91 5.42
C SER A 178 -18.48 0.22 6.44
N PRO A 179 -19.47 0.27 7.34
CA PRO A 179 -19.45 1.17 8.48
C PRO A 179 -18.18 0.94 9.32
N VAL A 180 -17.70 1.98 9.99
CA VAL A 180 -16.45 1.93 10.76
C VAL A 180 -16.75 2.16 12.23
N LEU A 181 -16.14 1.34 13.08
CA LEU A 181 -16.20 1.46 14.52
C LEU A 181 -14.78 1.59 15.09
N PHE A 182 -14.47 2.77 15.62
CA PHE A 182 -13.27 2.98 16.42
C PHE A 182 -13.52 2.55 17.85
N VAL A 183 -12.63 1.73 18.41
CA VAL A 183 -12.74 1.19 19.77
C VAL A 183 -11.47 1.44 20.56
N GLU A 184 -11.59 1.51 21.89
CA GLU A 184 -10.44 1.52 22.76
C GLU A 184 -9.67 0.20 22.72
N GLY A 185 -8.40 0.25 23.12
CA GLY A 185 -7.51 -0.90 23.16
C GLY A 185 -6.58 -1.02 21.95
N GLY A 186 -5.53 -1.78 22.12
CA GLY A 186 -4.53 -2.07 21.09
C GLY A 186 -4.90 -3.27 20.21
N LYS A 187 -4.11 -3.52 19.17
CA LYS A 187 -4.30 -4.65 18.25
C LYS A 187 -4.24 -6.03 18.93
N THR A 188 -3.67 -6.11 20.12
CA THR A 188 -3.56 -7.33 20.95
C THR A 188 -4.49 -7.33 22.15
N SER A 189 -5.39 -6.34 22.28
CA SER A 189 -6.39 -6.29 23.34
C SER A 189 -7.34 -7.49 23.27
N TYR A 190 -7.74 -8.00 24.43
CA TYR A 190 -8.73 -9.09 24.52
C TYR A 190 -10.14 -8.65 24.08
N ASP A 191 -10.40 -7.35 24.08
CA ASP A 191 -11.71 -6.78 23.72
C ASP A 191 -11.95 -6.76 22.23
N LEU A 192 -10.88 -6.63 21.44
CA LEU A 192 -10.97 -6.54 19.98
C LEU A 192 -11.69 -7.74 19.33
N PRO A 193 -11.43 -9.02 19.73
CA PRO A 193 -12.21 -10.14 19.23
C PRO A 193 -13.70 -10.05 19.56
N LEU A 194 -14.04 -9.60 20.79
CA LEU A 194 -15.43 -9.39 21.19
C LEU A 194 -16.12 -8.35 20.30
N TYR A 195 -15.50 -7.20 20.12
CA TYR A 195 -16.06 -6.14 19.28
C TYR A 195 -16.22 -6.58 17.82
N LYS A 196 -15.28 -7.33 17.27
CA LYS A 196 -15.39 -7.89 15.92
C LYS A 196 -16.51 -8.91 15.75
N GLU A 197 -16.79 -9.68 16.79
CA GLU A 197 -17.89 -10.66 16.77
C GLU A 197 -19.25 -9.98 16.93
N VAL A 198 -19.34 -8.98 17.81
CA VAL A 198 -20.59 -8.24 18.08
C VAL A 198 -20.94 -7.29 16.93
N PHE A 199 -19.95 -6.68 16.31
CA PHE A 199 -20.09 -5.72 15.22
C PHE A 199 -19.55 -6.28 13.89
N ASP A 200 -20.01 -7.46 13.52
CA ASP A 200 -19.56 -8.23 12.37
C ASP A 200 -19.72 -7.49 11.02
N ASN A 201 -20.66 -6.55 10.93
CA ASN A 201 -20.90 -5.71 9.77
C ASN A 201 -20.03 -4.45 9.72
N TYR A 202 -19.20 -4.21 10.74
CA TYR A 202 -18.35 -3.02 10.85
C TYR A 202 -16.88 -3.37 10.62
N LEU A 203 -16.14 -2.43 10.02
CA LEU A 203 -14.69 -2.42 10.15
C LEU A 203 -14.34 -1.92 11.57
N VAL A 204 -13.95 -2.83 12.46
CA VAL A 204 -13.56 -2.49 13.84
C VAL A 204 -12.08 -2.18 13.90
N ILE A 205 -11.74 -0.94 14.29
CA ILE A 205 -10.37 -0.41 14.35
C ILE A 205 -10.00 -0.06 15.78
N PRO A 206 -9.00 -0.73 16.39
CA PRO A 206 -8.50 -0.40 17.72
C PRO A 206 -7.65 0.87 17.70
N CYS A 207 -7.82 1.75 18.68
CA CYS A 207 -7.24 3.10 18.75
C CYS A 207 -6.42 3.37 20.02
N ASP A 208 -5.85 2.38 20.64
CA ASP A 208 -5.01 2.45 21.84
C ASP A 208 -5.68 3.06 23.07
N ASN A 209 -6.34 4.22 22.95
CA ASN A 209 -6.98 4.93 24.09
C ASN A 209 -8.22 5.73 23.65
N CYS A 210 -9.02 6.12 24.65
CA CYS A 210 -10.25 6.91 24.52
C CYS A 210 -10.05 8.19 23.69
N GLN A 211 -9.00 8.96 23.99
CA GLN A 211 -8.74 10.23 23.32
C GLN A 211 -8.59 10.04 21.80
N LYS A 212 -7.89 9.01 21.38
CA LYS A 212 -7.67 8.70 19.96
C LYS A 212 -8.94 8.22 19.25
N VAL A 213 -9.81 7.48 19.96
CA VAL A 213 -11.15 7.13 19.45
C VAL A 213 -11.95 8.41 19.17
N ILE A 214 -11.95 9.35 20.12
CA ILE A 214 -12.65 10.63 20.00
C ILE A 214 -12.10 11.45 18.81
N GLU A 215 -10.79 11.61 18.73
CA GLU A 215 -10.12 12.39 17.68
C GLU A 215 -10.41 11.81 16.29
N LEU A 216 -10.22 10.52 16.09
CA LEU A 216 -10.46 9.87 14.80
C LEU A 216 -11.94 9.90 14.41
N THR A 217 -12.86 9.63 15.35
CA THR A 217 -14.29 9.70 15.08
C THR A 217 -14.70 11.09 14.60
N LYS A 218 -14.21 12.14 15.26
CA LYS A 218 -14.45 13.54 14.86
C LYS A 218 -13.84 13.86 13.49
N ALA A 219 -12.60 13.45 13.27
CA ALA A 219 -11.88 13.71 12.02
C ALA A 219 -12.60 13.07 10.83
N PHE A 220 -13.01 11.81 10.92
CA PHE A 220 -13.75 11.13 9.85
C PHE A 220 -15.18 11.68 9.66
N ASN A 221 -15.83 12.17 10.70
CA ASN A 221 -17.14 12.83 10.59
C ASN A 221 -17.05 14.31 10.20
N ASN A 222 -15.85 14.87 10.03
CA ASN A 222 -15.68 16.22 9.50
C ASN A 222 -16.30 16.32 8.10
N PRO A 223 -17.07 17.37 7.76
CA PRO A 223 -17.75 17.49 6.48
C PRO A 223 -16.87 17.31 5.24
N LYS A 224 -15.61 17.75 5.29
CA LYS A 224 -14.65 17.58 4.18
C LYS A 224 -14.32 16.11 3.97
N VAL A 225 -13.97 15.38 5.03
CA VAL A 225 -13.63 13.96 4.98
C VAL A 225 -14.88 13.13 4.67
N LYS A 226 -16.01 13.44 5.31
CA LYS A 226 -17.28 12.74 5.10
C LYS A 226 -17.80 12.86 3.65
N SER A 227 -17.40 13.88 2.91
CA SER A 227 -17.73 13.99 1.49
C SER A 227 -17.05 12.93 0.61
N LEU A 228 -15.97 12.32 1.10
CA LEU A 228 -15.18 11.30 0.39
C LEU A 228 -15.69 9.88 0.63
N HIS A 229 -16.47 9.67 1.68
CA HIS A 229 -17.08 8.37 2.00
C HIS A 229 -18.56 8.53 2.40
N THR A 230 -19.33 7.47 2.20
CA THR A 230 -20.78 7.45 2.53
C THR A 230 -21.06 6.59 3.78
N TYR A 231 -20.03 6.10 4.44
CA TYR A 231 -20.15 5.17 5.54
C TYR A 231 -20.42 5.89 6.86
N ASP A 232 -21.13 5.19 7.74
CA ASP A 232 -21.25 5.64 9.13
C ASP A 232 -19.94 5.34 9.86
N VAL A 233 -19.43 6.37 10.55
CA VAL A 233 -18.24 6.28 11.38
C VAL A 233 -18.62 6.57 12.81
N MET A 234 -18.39 5.62 13.71
CA MET A 234 -18.72 5.69 15.12
C MET A 234 -17.49 5.42 15.98
N GLY A 235 -17.48 5.99 17.16
CA GLY A 235 -16.55 5.65 18.23
C GLY A 235 -17.28 4.94 19.36
N LEU A 236 -16.62 3.99 20.00
CA LEU A 236 -17.09 3.34 21.23
C LEU A 236 -15.99 3.46 22.27
N ILE A 237 -16.33 4.05 23.42
CA ILE A 237 -15.42 4.28 24.54
C ILE A 237 -16.00 3.69 25.82
N ASP A 238 -15.14 3.40 26.76
CA ASP A 238 -15.53 2.95 28.08
C ASP A 238 -16.30 4.06 28.83
N HIS A 239 -17.14 3.64 29.77
CA HIS A 239 -17.96 4.59 30.51
C HIS A 239 -17.15 5.38 31.57
N ASP A 240 -16.17 4.72 32.15
CA ASP A 240 -15.31 5.28 33.21
C ASP A 240 -16.08 6.17 34.19
N PHE A 241 -15.62 7.39 34.40
CA PHE A 241 -16.21 8.38 35.28
C PHE A 241 -16.97 9.51 34.55
N LEU A 242 -17.45 9.23 33.30
CA LEU A 242 -18.14 10.21 32.48
C LEU A 242 -19.48 10.61 33.07
N THR A 243 -19.74 11.91 33.09
CA THR A 243 -21.03 12.48 33.47
C THR A 243 -22.07 12.30 32.37
N GLU A 244 -23.36 12.32 32.71
CA GLU A 244 -24.43 12.21 31.70
C GLU A 244 -24.35 13.33 30.63
N ALA A 245 -23.95 14.55 31.05
CA ALA A 245 -23.78 15.66 30.11
C ALA A 245 -22.64 15.41 29.10
N GLU A 246 -21.55 14.78 29.52
CA GLU A 246 -20.43 14.40 28.64
C GLU A 246 -20.86 13.30 27.67
N LYS A 247 -21.60 12.29 28.15
CA LYS A 247 -22.14 11.21 27.27
C LYS A 247 -23.07 11.78 26.21
N GLU A 248 -23.99 12.68 26.59
CA GLU A 248 -24.84 13.34 25.61
C GLU A 248 -24.07 14.17 24.59
N SER A 249 -22.98 14.81 25.02
CA SER A 249 -22.09 15.56 24.12
C SER A 249 -21.38 14.65 23.15
N TYR A 250 -20.88 13.49 23.61
CA TYR A 250 -20.22 12.50 22.77
C TYR A 250 -21.18 11.85 21.79
N LEU A 251 -22.39 11.50 22.23
CA LEU A 251 -23.42 10.90 21.38
C LEU A 251 -23.78 11.79 20.18
N LYS A 252 -23.84 13.12 20.37
CA LYS A 252 -24.05 14.08 19.27
C LYS A 252 -22.92 14.07 18.21
N GLN A 253 -21.78 13.50 18.56
CA GLN A 253 -20.60 13.40 17.71
C GLN A 253 -20.37 11.96 17.19
N ASN A 254 -21.38 11.09 17.26
CA ASN A 254 -21.31 9.66 16.93
C ASN A 254 -20.30 8.88 17.80
N ILE A 255 -20.09 9.31 19.03
CA ILE A 255 -19.25 8.60 19.98
C ILE A 255 -20.17 8.03 21.06
N HIS A 256 -20.20 6.73 21.16
CA HIS A 256 -21.01 5.96 22.09
C HIS A 256 -20.17 5.55 23.30
N THR A 257 -20.84 5.39 24.43
CA THR A 257 -20.20 4.90 25.66
C THR A 257 -20.83 3.56 26.05
N LEU A 258 -20.05 2.67 26.62
CA LEU A 258 -20.58 1.46 27.22
C LEU A 258 -21.54 1.80 28.36
N ASN A 259 -22.50 0.90 28.62
CA ASN A 259 -23.42 1.03 29.77
C ASN A 259 -22.79 0.53 31.09
N VAL A 260 -21.57 0.02 31.03
CA VAL A 260 -20.76 -0.50 32.13
C VAL A 260 -19.44 0.27 32.17
N SER A 261 -18.74 0.28 33.31
CA SER A 261 -17.50 1.06 33.45
C SER A 261 -16.44 0.65 32.45
N GLU A 262 -16.23 -0.64 32.28
CA GLU A 262 -15.24 -1.23 31.37
C GLU A 262 -15.87 -2.41 30.64
N VAL A 263 -15.33 -2.79 29.49
CA VAL A 263 -15.85 -3.88 28.65
C VAL A 263 -15.92 -5.22 29.40
N GLU A 264 -14.98 -5.49 30.30
CA GLU A 264 -14.97 -6.72 31.12
C GLU A 264 -16.20 -6.83 32.02
N ASN A 265 -16.76 -5.71 32.44
CA ASN A 265 -17.96 -5.69 33.26
C ASN A 265 -19.23 -6.17 32.52
N LEU A 266 -19.19 -6.21 31.18
CA LEU A 266 -20.25 -6.82 30.37
C LEU A 266 -20.44 -8.30 30.70
N PHE A 267 -19.38 -9.02 31.05
CA PHE A 267 -19.47 -10.45 31.43
C PHE A 267 -20.11 -10.66 32.81
N LEU A 268 -20.25 -9.60 33.61
CA LEU A 268 -20.88 -9.66 34.93
C LEU A 268 -22.36 -9.28 34.93
N ILE A 269 -22.95 -8.96 33.79
CA ILE A 269 -24.38 -8.69 33.71
C ILE A 269 -25.20 -9.95 33.92
N GLU A 270 -26.29 -9.83 34.69
CA GLU A 270 -27.12 -10.94 35.13
C GLU A 270 -27.57 -11.89 33.99
N PRO A 271 -28.02 -11.43 32.81
CA PRO A 271 -28.38 -12.30 31.69
C PRO A 271 -27.24 -13.20 31.21
N LEU A 272 -26.02 -12.70 31.11
CA LEU A 272 -24.84 -13.47 30.67
C LEU A 272 -24.40 -14.46 31.75
N ILE A 273 -24.40 -14.08 33.03
CA ILE A 273 -24.10 -15.00 34.12
C ILE A 273 -25.11 -16.18 34.12
N LYS A 274 -26.42 -15.90 33.96
CA LYS A 274 -27.42 -16.93 33.86
C LYS A 274 -27.27 -17.83 32.65
N LEU A 275 -26.75 -17.33 31.56
CA LEU A 275 -26.48 -18.12 30.34
C LEU A 275 -25.28 -19.04 30.56
N ALA A 276 -24.21 -18.53 31.15
CA ALA A 276 -22.94 -19.26 31.42
C ALA A 276 -23.12 -20.32 32.53
N ALA A 277 -24.12 -20.18 33.40
CA ALA A 277 -24.43 -21.13 34.48
C ALA A 277 -25.35 -22.31 34.05
N LYS A 278 -25.77 -22.36 32.81
CA LYS A 278 -26.52 -23.47 32.21
C LYS A 278 -25.60 -24.43 31.48
#